data_fdde4c8fca16154bc13b66b93f910509
#
_entry.id   fdde4c8fca16154bc13b66b93f910509
#
_cell.length_a   1.000
_cell.length_b   1.000
_cell.length_c   1.000
_cell.angle_alpha   90.00
_cell.angle_beta   90.00
_cell.angle_gamma   90.00
#
_symmetry.space_group_name_H-M   'P 1'
#
loop_
_entity.id
_entity.type
_entity.pdbx_description
1 polymer ?
#
loop_
_entity_poly.entity_id
_entity_poly.type
_entity_poly.pdbx_seq_one_letter_code
_entity_poly.pdbx_strand_id
1 'polypeptide(L)'
;MSKHTFANLLRGGFAALALLTAAFALAACGGDSAKPASTLPAATNTAAPSPSAAPAKLGGSMILATTTSTQDSGLLDVLVPLFQKQTGTEVKVIAVGTGAALEMGRKGDADSVLVHAPTSEKKYVDQGDLIEGKLVMHNDFILVGPASDPAGIKKLKTLNAALAAIAATGPFISRGDNSGTHTAELNLWKAAGIDVKTVKNREETGQGMGATLNVADQKQGYTLTDRATYLALKKGASGKGLGLENLFEKAAPLLNVYHVYVVNPAKHPGVKEAQARAFNAFMVAPETQKLIAEFKKAEYGESLFVADAGKKESDLAVN
;
A
#
# COMPACT_ATOMS: atom_id res chain seq x y z
N MET A 1 -16.37 10.80 -53.16
CA MET A 1 -17.33 11.89 -53.19
C MET A 1 -17.74 12.10 -51.72
N SER A 2 -17.57 13.15 -51.04
CA SER A 2 -17.20 14.52 -51.24
C SER A 2 -16.44 15.04 -50.00
N LYS A 3 -15.38 15.81 -50.26
CA LYS A 3 -14.58 16.63 -49.36
C LYS A 3 -15.43 17.79 -48.85
N HIS A 4 -15.20 18.24 -47.62
CA HIS A 4 -15.17 19.69 -47.36
C HIS A 4 -14.24 20.00 -46.18
N THR A 5 -13.15 20.59 -46.56
CA THR A 5 -12.18 21.41 -45.84
C THR A 5 -12.79 22.81 -45.63
N PHE A 6 -12.60 23.40 -44.46
CA PHE A 6 -12.48 24.86 -44.35
C PHE A 6 -11.54 25.26 -43.23
N ALA A 7 -10.50 25.94 -43.66
CA ALA A 7 -9.50 26.62 -42.84
C ALA A 7 -9.80 28.14 -42.86
N ASN A 8 -9.13 28.83 -42.01
CA ASN A 8 -8.82 30.29 -41.98
C ASN A 8 -9.44 31.01 -40.76
N LEU A 9 -8.84 32.00 -40.18
CA LEU A 9 -7.56 32.71 -40.31
C LEU A 9 -7.48 33.78 -39.19
N LEU A 10 -6.35 33.94 -38.55
CA LEU A 10 -5.59 35.17 -38.28
C LEU A 10 -6.05 36.26 -37.33
N ARG A 11 -5.07 36.71 -36.56
CA ARG A 11 -4.64 38.07 -36.12
C ARG A 11 -5.32 38.60 -34.85
N GLY A 12 -4.64 39.18 -33.93
CA GLY A 12 -3.29 39.78 -33.78
C GLY A 12 -3.48 40.92 -32.78
N GLY A 13 -2.52 41.24 -31.98
CA GLY A 13 -2.60 42.47 -31.17
C GLY A 13 -1.51 42.54 -30.09
N PHE A 14 -0.43 43.20 -30.38
CA PHE A 14 0.66 43.70 -29.53
C PHE A 14 0.22 44.86 -28.62
N ALA A 15 0.85 45.04 -27.48
CA ALA A 15 1.46 46.26 -26.93
C ALA A 15 1.51 46.14 -25.40
N ALA A 16 2.64 46.09 -24.78
CA ALA A 16 3.63 47.13 -24.45
C ALA A 16 3.38 47.74 -23.05
N LEU A 17 4.28 47.44 -22.16
CA LEU A 17 5.28 48.25 -21.45
C LEU A 17 4.78 49.47 -20.66
N ALA A 18 4.96 49.43 -19.32
CA ALA A 18 5.38 50.61 -18.57
C ALA A 18 6.06 50.23 -17.23
N LEU A 19 7.35 50.51 -17.17
CA LEU A 19 8.13 50.68 -15.94
C LEU A 19 7.71 51.98 -15.25
N LEU A 20 7.67 52.00 -13.93
CA LEU A 20 7.92 53.22 -13.17
C LEU A 20 8.70 52.92 -11.91
N THR A 21 9.93 53.41 -11.88
CA THR A 21 10.84 53.54 -10.76
C THR A 21 10.52 54.86 -10.01
N ALA A 22 10.56 54.82 -8.67
CA ALA A 22 10.83 56.02 -7.89
C ALA A 22 11.53 55.64 -6.57
N ALA A 23 12.74 56.18 -6.46
CA ALA A 23 13.58 56.19 -5.26
C ALA A 23 13.40 57.52 -4.50
N PHE A 24 14.06 57.64 -3.37
CA PHE A 24 14.33 58.79 -2.46
C PHE A 24 13.57 58.65 -1.13
N ALA A 25 14.17 58.97 0.01
CA ALA A 25 15.49 59.51 0.40
C ALA A 25 15.73 59.20 1.91
N LEU A 26 17.02 59.29 2.26
CA LEU A 26 17.55 59.30 3.63
C LEU A 26 17.15 60.59 4.39
N ALA A 27 16.98 60.50 5.71
CA ALA A 27 17.33 61.57 6.62
C ALA A 27 17.90 60.98 7.91
N ALA A 28 19.07 61.46 8.27
CA ALA A 28 19.89 61.11 9.40
C ALA A 28 19.69 62.08 10.56
N CYS A 29 20.28 61.69 11.68
CA CYS A 29 20.78 62.49 12.81
C CYS A 29 19.94 62.56 14.07
N GLY A 30 20.63 62.19 15.18
CA GLY A 30 20.42 62.69 16.50
C GLY A 30 20.73 61.69 17.60
N GLY A 31 21.96 61.69 18.09
CA GLY A 31 22.40 60.84 19.21
C GLY A 31 21.83 61.24 20.55
N ASP A 32 21.79 60.34 21.50
CA ASP A 32 22.32 60.60 22.83
C ASP A 32 22.62 59.28 23.60
N SER A 33 23.65 59.37 24.41
CA SER A 33 24.26 58.27 25.12
C SER A 33 23.49 57.98 26.45
N ALA A 34 23.12 56.74 26.69
CA ALA A 34 22.82 56.27 28.05
C ALA A 34 23.29 54.81 28.24
N LYS A 35 23.97 54.63 29.34
CA LYS A 35 24.73 53.54 29.92
C LYS A 35 23.90 52.23 30.08
N PRO A 36 24.51 51.05 30.04
CA PRO A 36 23.80 49.79 30.01
C PRO A 36 23.25 49.37 31.39
N ALA A 37 21.98 49.04 31.43
CA ALA A 37 21.39 48.29 32.53
C ALA A 37 21.47 46.80 32.20
N SER A 38 22.08 46.07 33.14
CA SER A 38 22.19 44.63 33.16
C SER A 38 20.80 44.00 33.21
N THR A 39 20.39 43.30 32.13
CA THR A 39 19.20 42.47 32.12
C THR A 39 19.62 40.99 32.15
N LEU A 40 19.19 40.30 33.20
CA LEU A 40 19.24 38.85 33.36
C LEU A 40 18.65 38.13 32.17
N PRO A 41 19.16 36.95 31.76
CA PRO A 41 18.59 36.20 30.67
C PRO A 41 17.20 35.69 31.05
N ALA A 42 16.20 36.04 30.21
CA ALA A 42 14.86 35.48 30.31
C ALA A 42 14.93 33.95 30.09
N ALA A 43 14.45 33.23 31.10
CA ALA A 43 14.26 31.78 30.99
C ALA A 43 13.36 31.48 29.77
N THR A 44 13.92 30.83 28.78
CA THR A 44 13.15 30.21 27.69
C THR A 44 12.27 29.12 28.30
N ASN A 45 10.99 29.43 28.46
CA ASN A 45 9.97 28.44 28.74
C ASN A 45 9.92 27.48 27.53
N THR A 46 10.61 26.38 27.64
CA THR A 46 10.41 25.24 26.75
C THR A 46 9.03 24.67 27.10
N ALA A 47 8.02 25.08 26.34
CA ALA A 47 6.69 24.49 26.46
C ALA A 47 6.82 22.96 26.22
N ALA A 48 6.51 22.18 27.25
CA ALA A 48 6.36 20.76 27.15
C ALA A 48 5.32 20.45 26.02
N PRO A 49 5.51 19.39 25.22
CA PRO A 49 4.52 19.04 24.22
C PRO A 49 3.19 18.78 24.92
N SER A 50 2.17 19.57 24.56
CA SER A 50 0.79 19.35 25.01
C SER A 50 0.40 17.89 24.76
N PRO A 51 -0.26 17.23 25.71
CA PRO A 51 -0.80 15.89 25.47
C PRO A 51 -1.70 15.96 24.26
N SER A 52 -1.44 15.09 23.27
CA SER A 52 -2.23 14.95 22.04
C SER A 52 -3.71 14.86 22.43
N ALA A 53 -4.50 15.86 22.03
CA ALA A 53 -5.93 15.89 22.26
C ALA A 53 -6.52 14.57 21.71
N ALA A 54 -7.34 13.89 22.51
CA ALA A 54 -8.07 12.72 22.06
C ALA A 54 -8.79 13.05 20.73
N PRO A 55 -8.71 12.20 19.71
CA PRO A 55 -9.32 12.49 18.41
C PRO A 55 -10.80 12.82 18.60
N ALA A 56 -11.23 13.94 18.01
CA ALA A 56 -12.64 14.32 18.03
C ALA A 56 -13.48 13.19 17.46
N LYS A 57 -14.59 12.85 18.12
CA LYS A 57 -15.53 11.85 17.58
C LYS A 57 -16.11 12.36 16.27
N LEU A 58 -15.71 11.76 15.16
CA LEU A 58 -16.18 12.13 13.82
C LEU A 58 -17.60 11.60 13.58
N GLY A 59 -17.91 10.41 14.12
CA GLY A 59 -19.17 9.72 13.85
C GLY A 59 -19.35 9.35 12.37
N GLY A 60 -20.56 8.96 12.01
CA GLY A 60 -20.91 8.59 10.63
C GLY A 60 -20.32 7.25 10.21
N SER A 61 -20.23 7.04 8.88
CA SER A 61 -19.70 5.80 8.30
C SER A 61 -18.78 6.10 7.11
N MET A 62 -17.89 5.15 6.79
CA MET A 62 -17.04 5.17 5.60
C MET A 62 -16.91 3.78 4.98
N ILE A 63 -16.58 3.75 3.70
CA ILE A 63 -16.25 2.53 2.96
C ILE A 63 -14.74 2.47 2.75
N LEU A 64 -14.13 1.39 3.24
CA LEU A 64 -12.74 1.02 2.99
C LEU A 64 -12.70 -0.06 1.92
N ALA A 65 -12.21 0.24 0.72
CA ALA A 65 -11.89 -0.77 -0.28
C ALA A 65 -10.49 -1.33 -0.01
N THR A 66 -10.37 -2.64 0.01
CA THR A 66 -9.10 -3.33 0.25
C THR A 66 -9.02 -4.65 -0.52
N THR A 67 -7.97 -5.44 -0.26
CA THR A 67 -7.77 -6.72 -0.93
C THR A 67 -8.23 -7.90 -0.06
N THR A 68 -8.61 -9.01 -0.71
CA THR A 68 -8.98 -10.25 -0.01
C THR A 68 -7.82 -10.76 0.84
N SER A 69 -6.57 -10.69 0.37
CA SER A 69 -5.41 -11.11 1.16
C SER A 69 -5.19 -10.23 2.40
N THR A 70 -5.45 -8.92 2.33
CA THR A 70 -5.40 -8.04 3.50
C THR A 70 -6.47 -8.45 4.53
N GLN A 71 -7.69 -8.73 4.09
CA GLN A 71 -8.75 -9.23 4.96
C GLN A 71 -8.42 -10.60 5.56
N ASP A 72 -7.96 -11.54 4.73
CA ASP A 72 -7.65 -12.92 5.13
C ASP A 72 -6.49 -13.00 6.16
N SER A 73 -5.61 -11.99 6.22
CA SER A 73 -4.58 -11.90 7.25
C SER A 73 -5.14 -11.71 8.66
N GLY A 74 -6.36 -11.18 8.78
CA GLY A 74 -7.01 -10.83 10.05
C GLY A 74 -6.54 -9.51 10.66
N LEU A 75 -5.66 -8.75 10.01
CA LEU A 75 -5.16 -7.47 10.53
C LEU A 75 -6.29 -6.44 10.71
N LEU A 76 -7.19 -6.36 9.75
CA LEU A 76 -8.31 -5.41 9.80
C LEU A 76 -9.33 -5.75 10.89
N ASP A 77 -9.43 -7.02 11.29
CA ASP A 77 -10.31 -7.43 12.40
C ASP A 77 -9.84 -6.88 13.75
N VAL A 78 -8.57 -6.49 13.84
CA VAL A 78 -7.99 -5.79 15.01
C VAL A 78 -8.04 -4.27 14.83
N LEU A 79 -7.62 -3.74 13.68
CA LEU A 79 -7.43 -2.30 13.50
C LEU A 79 -8.76 -1.54 13.32
N VAL A 80 -9.72 -2.11 12.57
CA VAL A 80 -11.00 -1.44 12.31
C VAL A 80 -11.80 -1.19 13.58
N PRO A 81 -11.99 -2.16 14.50
CA PRO A 81 -12.68 -1.89 15.77
C PRO A 81 -11.99 -0.82 16.63
N LEU A 82 -10.66 -0.75 16.60
CA LEU A 82 -9.91 0.29 17.33
C LEU A 82 -10.19 1.67 16.74
N PHE A 83 -10.14 1.82 15.43
CA PHE A 83 -10.47 3.07 14.74
C PHE A 83 -11.92 3.49 15.04
N GLN A 84 -12.86 2.55 14.93
CA GLN A 84 -14.28 2.81 15.24
C GLN A 84 -14.47 3.28 16.69
N LYS A 85 -13.79 2.64 17.64
CA LYS A 85 -13.82 3.04 19.06
C LYS A 85 -13.26 4.45 19.30
N GLN A 86 -12.17 4.79 18.59
CA GLN A 86 -11.52 6.10 18.75
C GLN A 86 -12.34 7.23 18.14
N THR A 87 -12.90 7.03 16.97
CA THR A 87 -13.53 8.09 16.16
C THR A 87 -15.05 8.08 16.20
N GLY A 88 -15.68 6.98 16.57
CA GLY A 88 -17.11 6.76 16.42
C GLY A 88 -17.57 6.55 14.98
N THR A 89 -16.63 6.41 14.03
CA THR A 89 -16.91 6.18 12.61
C THR A 89 -17.08 4.70 12.35
N GLU A 90 -18.20 4.28 11.79
CA GLU A 90 -18.40 2.91 11.30
C GLU A 90 -17.59 2.71 10.01
N VAL A 91 -16.80 1.63 9.92
CA VAL A 91 -16.05 1.28 8.73
C VAL A 91 -16.62 0.04 8.08
N LYS A 92 -17.15 0.20 6.87
CA LYS A 92 -17.56 -0.92 6.01
C LYS A 92 -16.38 -1.33 5.14
N VAL A 93 -15.79 -2.48 5.47
CA VAL A 93 -14.69 -3.05 4.68
C VAL A 93 -15.26 -3.81 3.48
N ILE A 94 -14.75 -3.51 2.28
CA ILE A 94 -15.04 -4.25 1.05
C ILE A 94 -13.73 -4.84 0.54
N ALA A 95 -13.57 -6.14 0.73
CA ALA A 95 -12.39 -6.90 0.33
C ALA A 95 -12.61 -7.55 -1.04
N VAL A 96 -11.86 -7.10 -2.04
CA VAL A 96 -11.93 -7.56 -3.44
C VAL A 96 -10.53 -7.70 -4.04
N GLY A 97 -10.40 -8.06 -5.31
CA GLY A 97 -9.09 -8.00 -5.98
C GLY A 97 -8.57 -6.58 -6.10
N THR A 98 -7.24 -6.39 -6.14
CA THR A 98 -6.59 -5.06 -6.17
C THR A 98 -7.16 -4.15 -7.26
N GLY A 99 -7.32 -4.66 -8.49
CA GLY A 99 -7.88 -3.89 -9.59
C GLY A 99 -9.30 -3.39 -9.31
N ALA A 100 -10.13 -4.23 -8.68
CA ALA A 100 -11.49 -3.85 -8.30
C ALA A 100 -11.49 -2.81 -7.16
N ALA A 101 -10.61 -2.95 -6.16
CA ALA A 101 -10.47 -1.98 -5.07
C ALA A 101 -10.03 -0.59 -5.59
N LEU A 102 -9.04 -0.56 -6.48
CA LEU A 102 -8.57 0.67 -7.14
C LEU A 102 -9.68 1.30 -8.00
N GLU A 103 -10.46 0.47 -8.70
CA GLU A 103 -11.57 0.93 -9.53
C GLU A 103 -12.73 1.49 -8.70
N MET A 104 -12.99 0.94 -7.50
CA MET A 104 -13.92 1.53 -6.54
C MET A 104 -13.48 2.93 -6.12
N GLY A 105 -12.17 3.11 -5.84
CA GLY A 105 -11.62 4.45 -5.57
C GLY A 105 -11.82 5.41 -6.74
N ARG A 106 -11.52 4.97 -7.97
CA ARG A 106 -11.70 5.78 -9.19
C ARG A 106 -13.15 6.22 -9.42
N LYS A 107 -14.12 5.38 -9.06
CA LYS A 107 -15.55 5.66 -9.23
C LYS A 107 -16.17 6.46 -8.07
N GLY A 108 -15.46 6.60 -6.94
CA GLY A 108 -16.03 7.18 -5.72
C GLY A 108 -16.94 6.22 -4.95
N ASP A 109 -16.87 4.92 -5.22
CA ASP A 109 -17.61 3.86 -4.53
C ASP A 109 -16.94 3.47 -3.20
N ALA A 110 -15.80 4.06 -2.88
CA ALA A 110 -15.09 3.95 -1.62
C ALA A 110 -14.64 5.33 -1.14
N ASP A 111 -14.36 5.47 0.15
CA ASP A 111 -13.84 6.69 0.76
C ASP A 111 -12.32 6.61 0.94
N SER A 112 -11.81 5.43 1.27
CA SER A 112 -10.38 5.13 1.38
C SER A 112 -10.07 3.81 0.70
N VAL A 113 -8.82 3.67 0.22
CA VAL A 113 -8.32 2.47 -0.46
C VAL A 113 -7.04 2.02 0.22
N LEU A 114 -6.97 0.75 0.69
CA LEU A 114 -5.79 0.11 1.26
C LEU A 114 -5.38 -1.07 0.37
N VAL A 115 -4.27 -0.92 -0.34
CA VAL A 115 -3.80 -1.87 -1.36
C VAL A 115 -2.29 -2.07 -1.30
N HIS A 116 -1.77 -3.04 -2.07
CA HIS A 116 -0.36 -3.43 -2.04
C HIS A 116 0.18 -3.81 -3.44
N ALA A 117 -0.07 -2.95 -4.42
CA ALA A 117 0.43 -3.12 -5.80
C ALA A 117 0.89 -1.77 -6.36
N PRO A 118 2.03 -1.21 -5.90
CA PRO A 118 2.49 0.14 -6.22
C PRO A 118 2.47 0.47 -7.72
N THR A 119 2.86 -0.49 -8.56
CA THR A 119 2.83 -0.32 -10.02
C THR A 119 1.41 -0.07 -10.56
N SER A 120 0.42 -0.76 -10.02
CA SER A 120 -0.98 -0.59 -10.42
C SER A 120 -1.59 0.68 -9.83
N GLU A 121 -1.22 1.02 -8.60
CA GLU A 121 -1.67 2.20 -7.86
C GLU A 121 -1.26 3.50 -8.56
N LYS A 122 -0.04 3.53 -9.10
CA LYS A 122 0.55 4.69 -9.77
C LYS A 122 -0.38 5.31 -10.82
N LYS A 123 -1.08 4.52 -11.60
CA LYS A 123 -2.03 5.01 -12.61
C LYS A 123 -3.13 5.88 -11.99
N TYR A 124 -3.71 5.46 -10.88
CA TYR A 124 -4.82 6.14 -10.21
C TYR A 124 -4.35 7.38 -9.44
N VAL A 125 -3.12 7.33 -8.92
CA VAL A 125 -2.47 8.49 -8.30
C VAL A 125 -2.12 9.55 -9.35
N ASP A 126 -1.51 9.17 -10.47
CA ASP A 126 -1.16 10.07 -11.57
C ASP A 126 -2.41 10.74 -12.19
N GLN A 127 -3.53 10.02 -12.23
CA GLN A 127 -4.82 10.54 -12.66
C GLN A 127 -5.52 11.41 -11.60
N GLY A 128 -5.02 11.44 -10.38
CA GLY A 128 -5.61 12.18 -9.27
C GLY A 128 -6.92 11.59 -8.76
N ASP A 129 -7.16 10.30 -8.97
CA ASP A 129 -8.32 9.60 -8.39
C ASP A 129 -8.07 9.25 -6.93
N LEU A 130 -6.83 8.89 -6.61
CA LEU A 130 -6.34 8.62 -5.28
C LEU A 130 -5.33 9.68 -4.86
N ILE A 131 -5.49 10.24 -3.68
CA ILE A 131 -4.66 11.32 -3.14
C ILE A 131 -4.12 10.94 -1.75
N GLU A 132 -3.11 11.70 -1.29
CA GLU A 132 -2.54 11.58 0.06
C GLU A 132 -2.11 10.16 0.43
N GLY A 133 -1.51 9.47 -0.54
CA GLY A 133 -0.96 8.13 -0.33
C GLY A 133 0.05 8.11 0.82
N LYS A 134 -0.09 7.13 1.71
CA LYS A 134 0.82 6.89 2.83
C LYS A 134 1.30 5.45 2.80
N LEU A 135 2.61 5.29 2.91
CA LEU A 135 3.23 4.00 3.17
C LEU A 135 2.84 3.56 4.59
N VAL A 136 2.28 2.36 4.70
CA VAL A 136 1.77 1.83 5.97
C VAL A 136 2.68 0.74 6.52
N MET A 137 2.94 -0.27 5.71
CA MET A 137 3.64 -1.50 6.12
C MET A 137 4.10 -2.26 4.90
N HIS A 138 4.93 -3.28 5.12
CA HIS A 138 5.16 -4.32 4.13
C HIS A 138 5.09 -5.70 4.76
N ASN A 139 4.91 -6.71 3.94
CA ASN A 139 5.33 -8.08 4.16
C ASN A 139 6.06 -8.57 2.91
N ASP A 140 6.30 -9.85 2.79
CA ASP A 140 6.89 -10.41 1.59
C ASP A 140 5.97 -11.45 0.95
N PHE A 141 6.16 -11.63 -0.35
CA PHE A 141 5.72 -12.82 -1.04
C PHE A 141 6.72 -13.96 -0.80
N ILE A 142 6.20 -15.16 -0.80
CA ILE A 142 6.99 -16.39 -0.71
C ILE A 142 6.53 -17.38 -1.78
N LEU A 143 7.42 -18.25 -2.23
CA LEU A 143 7.05 -19.40 -3.04
C LEU A 143 6.87 -20.60 -2.14
N VAL A 144 5.66 -21.10 -2.09
CA VAL A 144 5.32 -22.31 -1.34
C VAL A 144 5.06 -23.47 -2.29
N GLY A 145 5.25 -24.68 -1.79
CA GLY A 145 5.04 -25.89 -2.57
C GLY A 145 5.04 -27.14 -1.69
N PRO A 146 4.92 -28.33 -2.30
CA PRO A 146 4.91 -29.58 -1.56
C PRO A 146 6.23 -29.80 -0.80
N ALA A 147 6.16 -30.42 0.37
CA ALA A 147 7.35 -30.71 1.21
C ALA A 147 8.40 -31.55 0.47
N SER A 148 8.00 -32.35 -0.52
CA SER A 148 8.90 -33.14 -1.38
C SER A 148 9.76 -32.31 -2.33
N ASP A 149 9.36 -31.06 -2.59
CA ASP A 149 10.04 -30.08 -3.46
C ASP A 149 10.59 -30.70 -4.76
N PRO A 150 9.72 -31.21 -5.66
CA PRO A 150 10.18 -31.88 -6.86
C PRO A 150 10.98 -30.99 -7.82
N ALA A 151 10.80 -29.66 -7.77
CA ALA A 151 11.59 -28.70 -8.52
C ALA A 151 12.92 -28.33 -7.82
N GLY A 152 13.11 -28.74 -6.56
CA GLY A 152 14.33 -28.50 -5.79
C GLY A 152 14.62 -27.04 -5.48
N ILE A 153 13.58 -26.19 -5.43
CA ILE A 153 13.75 -24.74 -5.30
C ILE A 153 14.32 -24.31 -3.96
N LYS A 154 14.13 -25.09 -2.90
CA LYS A 154 14.65 -24.81 -1.56
C LYS A 154 16.18 -24.68 -1.52
N LYS A 155 16.86 -25.32 -2.47
CA LYS A 155 18.34 -25.30 -2.56
C LYS A 155 18.87 -24.17 -3.48
N LEU A 156 18.00 -23.48 -4.19
CA LEU A 156 18.39 -22.45 -5.15
C LEU A 156 18.62 -21.12 -4.45
N LYS A 157 19.55 -20.33 -5.01
CA LYS A 157 19.98 -19.07 -4.39
C LYS A 157 19.33 -17.83 -5.02
N THR A 158 18.70 -17.98 -6.18
CA THR A 158 18.11 -16.86 -6.90
C THR A 158 16.65 -17.13 -7.24
N LEU A 159 15.82 -16.11 -7.19
CA LEU A 159 14.42 -16.20 -7.54
C LEU A 159 14.22 -16.66 -8.99
N ASN A 160 15.03 -16.14 -9.92
CA ASN A 160 14.92 -16.53 -11.34
C ASN A 160 15.21 -18.02 -11.53
N ALA A 161 16.19 -18.59 -10.80
CA ALA A 161 16.46 -20.03 -10.86
C ALA A 161 15.30 -20.84 -10.27
N ALA A 162 14.70 -20.37 -9.16
CA ALA A 162 13.54 -21.02 -8.55
C ALA A 162 12.34 -21.03 -9.51
N LEU A 163 12.05 -19.88 -10.12
CA LEU A 163 10.98 -19.76 -11.11
C LEU A 163 11.22 -20.65 -12.34
N ALA A 164 12.45 -20.69 -12.88
CA ALA A 164 12.79 -21.56 -14.01
C ALA A 164 12.60 -23.04 -13.68
N ALA A 165 13.02 -23.47 -12.47
CA ALA A 165 12.83 -24.84 -12.03
C ALA A 165 11.35 -25.21 -11.87
N ILE A 166 10.53 -24.32 -11.31
CA ILE A 166 9.07 -24.49 -11.22
C ILE A 166 8.45 -24.56 -12.61
N ALA A 167 8.84 -23.66 -13.52
CA ALA A 167 8.30 -23.62 -14.89
C ALA A 167 8.52 -24.95 -15.65
N ALA A 168 9.67 -25.59 -15.42
CA ALA A 168 10.02 -26.88 -16.04
C ALA A 168 9.34 -28.08 -15.39
N THR A 169 9.04 -28.00 -14.09
CA THR A 169 8.56 -29.14 -13.29
C THR A 169 7.02 -29.10 -13.12
N GLY A 170 6.45 -27.96 -12.73
CA GLY A 170 5.02 -27.82 -12.40
C GLY A 170 4.54 -28.76 -11.29
N PRO A 171 3.23 -28.79 -10.99
CA PRO A 171 2.26 -27.77 -11.39
C PRO A 171 2.46 -26.44 -10.66
N PHE A 172 2.09 -25.35 -11.30
CA PHE A 172 2.03 -24.03 -10.65
C PHE A 172 0.59 -23.54 -10.59
N ILE A 173 0.14 -23.18 -9.41
CA ILE A 173 -1.24 -22.73 -9.17
C ILE A 173 -1.23 -21.23 -8.99
N SER A 174 -1.82 -20.55 -9.96
CA SER A 174 -1.96 -19.10 -10.01
C SER A 174 -3.30 -18.65 -9.47
N ARG A 175 -3.36 -17.45 -8.93
CA ARG A 175 -4.63 -16.83 -8.60
C ARG A 175 -5.49 -16.54 -9.84
N GLY A 176 -4.91 -16.04 -10.93
CA GLY A 176 -5.62 -15.78 -12.19
C GLY A 176 -6.75 -14.76 -12.11
N ASP A 177 -6.82 -13.92 -11.05
CA ASP A 177 -7.95 -13.06 -10.68
C ASP A 177 -7.67 -11.56 -10.80
N ASN A 178 -6.57 -11.18 -11.44
CA ASN A 178 -6.09 -9.79 -11.56
C ASN A 178 -5.86 -9.08 -10.22
N SER A 179 -5.64 -9.84 -9.14
CA SER A 179 -5.24 -9.30 -7.84
C SER A 179 -3.80 -8.77 -7.83
N GLY A 180 -3.42 -8.14 -6.72
CA GLY A 180 -2.03 -7.71 -6.50
C GLY A 180 -1.05 -8.88 -6.54
N THR A 181 -1.41 -10.03 -5.94
CA THR A 181 -0.60 -11.26 -5.99
C THR A 181 -0.48 -11.80 -7.41
N HIS A 182 -1.58 -11.84 -8.17
CA HIS A 182 -1.54 -12.26 -9.58
C HIS A 182 -0.68 -11.30 -10.43
N THR A 183 -0.81 -10.00 -10.21
CA THR A 183 0.03 -8.99 -10.89
C THR A 183 1.50 -9.17 -10.53
N ALA A 184 1.82 -9.39 -9.25
CA ALA A 184 3.18 -9.67 -8.79
C ALA A 184 3.73 -10.94 -9.45
N GLU A 185 2.96 -12.03 -9.47
CA GLU A 185 3.31 -13.29 -10.14
C GLU A 185 3.71 -13.04 -11.60
N LEU A 186 2.84 -12.37 -12.37
CA LEU A 186 3.11 -12.10 -13.79
C LEU A 186 4.37 -11.25 -14.00
N ASN A 187 4.60 -10.28 -13.13
CA ASN A 187 5.82 -9.46 -13.15
C ASN A 187 7.07 -10.27 -12.84
N LEU A 188 7.00 -11.21 -11.90
CA LEU A 188 8.12 -12.10 -11.57
C LEU A 188 8.45 -13.04 -12.73
N TRP A 189 7.47 -13.67 -13.37
CA TRP A 189 7.66 -14.49 -14.57
C TRP A 189 8.32 -13.68 -15.69
N LYS A 190 7.80 -12.50 -15.95
CA LYS A 190 8.35 -11.58 -16.97
C LYS A 190 9.79 -11.17 -16.64
N ALA A 191 10.08 -10.82 -15.41
CA ALA A 191 11.43 -10.43 -14.98
C ALA A 191 12.43 -11.59 -15.08
N ALA A 192 11.97 -12.83 -14.86
CA ALA A 192 12.76 -14.03 -15.08
C ALA A 192 12.92 -14.42 -16.57
N GLY A 193 12.28 -13.69 -17.49
CA GLY A 193 12.31 -14.00 -18.94
C GLY A 193 11.47 -15.23 -19.32
N ILE A 194 10.49 -15.59 -18.50
CA ILE A 194 9.65 -16.78 -18.70
C ILE A 194 8.26 -16.36 -19.20
N ASP A 195 7.86 -16.87 -20.36
CA ASP A 195 6.48 -16.75 -20.80
C ASP A 195 5.59 -17.64 -19.94
N VAL A 196 4.61 -17.04 -19.26
CA VAL A 196 3.67 -17.78 -18.39
C VAL A 196 2.92 -18.92 -19.10
N LYS A 197 2.76 -18.83 -20.41
CA LYS A 197 2.14 -19.89 -21.24
C LYS A 197 3.00 -21.14 -21.35
N THR A 198 4.29 -21.02 -21.08
CA THR A 198 5.24 -22.15 -21.13
C THR A 198 5.44 -22.81 -19.77
N VAL A 199 4.86 -22.26 -18.70
CA VAL A 199 4.95 -22.84 -17.36
C VAL A 199 4.14 -24.14 -17.32
N LYS A 200 4.85 -25.25 -17.05
CA LYS A 200 4.28 -26.59 -17.09
C LYS A 200 3.13 -26.74 -16.08
N ASN A 201 2.00 -27.23 -16.58
CA ASN A 201 0.80 -27.47 -15.76
C ASN A 201 0.40 -26.25 -14.90
N ARG A 202 0.50 -25.03 -15.47
CA ARG A 202 0.00 -23.83 -14.82
C ARG A 202 -1.51 -23.81 -14.87
N GLU A 203 -2.14 -23.60 -13.71
CA GLU A 203 -3.60 -23.50 -13.58
C GLU A 203 -3.96 -22.22 -12.87
N GLU A 204 -5.03 -21.57 -13.32
CA GLU A 204 -5.60 -20.36 -12.70
C GLU A 204 -6.86 -20.73 -11.93
N THR A 205 -6.92 -20.32 -10.66
CA THR A 205 -8.08 -20.61 -9.80
C THR A 205 -9.21 -19.59 -9.97
N GLY A 206 -8.90 -18.38 -10.37
CA GLY A 206 -9.85 -17.26 -10.39
C GLY A 206 -10.33 -16.85 -9.00
N GLN A 207 -9.60 -17.22 -7.92
CA GLN A 207 -10.06 -17.07 -6.54
C GLN A 207 -9.06 -16.30 -5.66
N GLY A 208 -9.49 -15.96 -4.43
CA GLY A 208 -8.64 -15.33 -3.42
C GLY A 208 -7.49 -16.22 -2.96
N MET A 209 -6.51 -15.62 -2.25
CA MET A 209 -5.25 -16.31 -1.91
C MET A 209 -5.47 -17.55 -1.05
N GLY A 210 -6.36 -17.49 -0.06
CA GLY A 210 -6.65 -18.62 0.81
C GLY A 210 -7.21 -19.83 0.04
N ALA A 211 -8.14 -19.62 -0.89
CA ALA A 211 -8.68 -20.67 -1.74
C ALA A 211 -7.61 -21.22 -2.69
N THR A 212 -6.78 -20.36 -3.27
CA THR A 212 -5.66 -20.76 -4.13
C THR A 212 -4.64 -21.63 -3.39
N LEU A 213 -4.30 -21.29 -2.15
CA LEU A 213 -3.42 -22.11 -1.30
C LEU A 213 -4.00 -23.52 -1.05
N ASN A 214 -5.29 -23.62 -0.80
CA ASN A 214 -5.95 -24.91 -0.62
C ASN A 214 -5.93 -25.75 -1.90
N VAL A 215 -6.12 -25.15 -3.08
CA VAL A 215 -6.00 -25.83 -4.37
C VAL A 215 -4.55 -26.28 -4.61
N ALA A 216 -3.57 -25.42 -4.31
CA ALA A 216 -2.15 -25.77 -4.43
C ALA A 216 -1.77 -26.93 -3.51
N ASP A 217 -2.28 -26.96 -2.29
CA ASP A 217 -2.07 -28.05 -1.33
C ASP A 217 -2.65 -29.38 -1.84
N GLN A 218 -3.89 -29.37 -2.31
CA GLN A 218 -4.55 -30.57 -2.86
C GLN A 218 -3.83 -31.11 -4.11
N LYS A 219 -3.32 -30.22 -4.98
CA LYS A 219 -2.62 -30.59 -6.21
C LYS A 219 -1.13 -30.81 -6.01
N GLN A 220 -0.60 -30.64 -4.79
CA GLN A 220 0.82 -30.67 -4.49
C GLN A 220 1.62 -29.76 -5.45
N GLY A 221 1.06 -28.57 -5.70
CA GLY A 221 1.60 -27.56 -6.62
C GLY A 221 2.35 -26.45 -5.90
N TYR A 222 3.14 -25.72 -6.69
CA TYR A 222 3.77 -24.47 -6.27
C TYR A 222 2.80 -23.30 -6.42
N THR A 223 2.91 -22.30 -5.58
CA THR A 223 2.19 -21.03 -5.73
C THR A 223 2.95 -19.87 -5.12
N LEU A 224 2.70 -18.66 -5.63
CA LEU A 224 3.12 -17.42 -4.99
C LEU A 224 2.03 -16.99 -4.00
N THR A 225 2.43 -16.67 -2.78
CA THR A 225 1.52 -16.16 -1.74
C THR A 225 2.18 -15.10 -0.90
N ASP A 226 1.43 -14.20 -0.30
CA ASP A 226 1.94 -13.39 0.79
C ASP A 226 2.13 -14.26 2.05
N ARG A 227 3.18 -13.95 2.81
CA ARG A 227 3.55 -14.69 4.02
C ARG A 227 2.43 -14.71 5.05
N ALA A 228 1.70 -13.61 5.19
CA ALA A 228 0.68 -13.47 6.21
C ALA A 228 -0.48 -14.45 5.99
N THR A 229 -1.01 -14.52 4.75
CA THR A 229 -2.07 -15.47 4.39
C THR A 229 -1.58 -16.93 4.52
N TYR A 230 -0.34 -17.21 4.10
CA TYR A 230 0.23 -18.55 4.25
C TYR A 230 0.31 -18.97 5.73
N LEU A 231 0.87 -18.15 6.60
CA LEU A 231 1.01 -18.47 8.03
C LEU A 231 -0.35 -18.64 8.72
N ALA A 232 -1.31 -17.78 8.38
CA ALA A 232 -2.67 -17.88 8.91
C ALA A 232 -3.32 -19.25 8.59
N LEU A 233 -3.12 -19.75 7.37
CA LEU A 233 -3.68 -21.04 6.93
C LEU A 233 -2.81 -22.24 7.29
N LYS A 234 -1.48 -22.07 7.36
CA LYS A 234 -0.54 -23.13 7.71
C LYS A 234 -0.86 -23.75 9.07
N LYS A 235 -1.27 -22.94 10.03
CA LYS A 235 -1.64 -23.40 11.37
C LYS A 235 -3.01 -24.09 11.40
N GLY A 236 -3.94 -23.66 10.54
CA GLY A 236 -5.30 -24.19 10.44
C GLY A 236 -6.13 -23.96 11.69
N ALA A 237 -7.34 -23.42 11.55
CA ALA A 237 -8.26 -23.18 12.67
C ALA A 237 -8.70 -24.47 13.41
N SER A 238 -8.63 -25.62 12.73
CA SER A 238 -9.04 -26.94 13.23
C SER A 238 -7.86 -27.91 13.47
N GLY A 239 -6.61 -27.40 13.46
CA GLY A 239 -5.42 -28.23 13.64
C GLY A 239 -4.97 -29.01 12.39
N LYS A 240 -5.71 -28.94 11.29
CA LYS A 240 -5.32 -29.47 9.98
C LYS A 240 -4.93 -28.30 9.07
N GLY A 241 -3.70 -27.84 9.22
CA GLY A 241 -3.15 -26.78 8.38
C GLY A 241 -2.71 -27.26 7.00
N LEU A 242 -2.22 -26.34 6.18
CA LEU A 242 -1.68 -26.65 4.86
C LEU A 242 -0.47 -27.60 4.95
N GLY A 243 -0.39 -28.56 4.03
CA GLY A 243 0.79 -29.43 3.83
C GLY A 243 1.91 -28.75 3.08
N LEU A 244 1.66 -27.60 2.45
CA LEU A 244 2.66 -26.82 1.74
C LEU A 244 3.72 -26.25 2.67
N GLU A 245 4.98 -26.19 2.20
CA GLU A 245 6.11 -25.58 2.89
C GLU A 245 6.56 -24.30 2.19
N ASN A 246 7.12 -23.35 2.96
CA ASN A 246 7.85 -22.23 2.42
C ASN A 246 9.17 -22.73 1.85
N LEU A 247 9.34 -22.65 0.55
CA LEU A 247 10.48 -23.22 -0.17
C LEU A 247 11.42 -22.15 -0.74
N PHE A 248 10.95 -20.91 -0.93
CA PHE A 248 11.80 -19.81 -1.37
C PHE A 248 11.26 -18.46 -0.87
N GLU A 249 12.15 -17.66 -0.31
CA GLU A 249 11.85 -16.37 0.32
C GLU A 249 13.03 -15.39 0.25
N LYS A 250 12.86 -14.19 0.81
CA LYS A 250 13.95 -13.22 1.06
C LYS A 250 14.67 -12.75 -0.19
N ALA A 251 13.96 -12.59 -1.28
CA ALA A 251 14.46 -11.94 -2.49
C ALA A 251 13.80 -10.56 -2.67
N ALA A 252 14.59 -9.54 -3.02
CA ALA A 252 14.10 -8.15 -3.15
C ALA A 252 12.82 -8.00 -4.02
N PRO A 253 12.64 -8.74 -5.15
CA PRO A 253 11.40 -8.64 -5.92
C PRO A 253 10.16 -9.23 -5.23
N LEU A 254 10.32 -9.90 -4.09
CA LEU A 254 9.22 -10.47 -3.30
C LEU A 254 8.64 -9.49 -2.28
N LEU A 255 9.16 -8.27 -2.18
CA LEU A 255 8.64 -7.26 -1.26
C LEU A 255 7.20 -6.88 -1.63
N ASN A 256 6.32 -6.87 -0.64
CA ASN A 256 4.90 -6.60 -0.79
C ASN A 256 4.50 -5.39 0.05
N VAL A 257 4.43 -4.22 -0.57
CA VAL A 257 4.32 -2.91 0.07
C VAL A 257 2.88 -2.43 0.08
N TYR A 258 2.39 -1.97 1.22
CA TYR A 258 1.02 -1.54 1.45
C TYR A 258 0.91 -0.03 1.56
N HIS A 259 0.01 0.55 0.76
CA HIS A 259 -0.36 1.96 0.83
C HIS A 259 -1.83 2.14 1.17
N VAL A 260 -2.11 3.24 1.87
CA VAL A 260 -3.47 3.72 2.10
C VAL A 260 -3.65 5.08 1.44
N TYR A 261 -4.79 5.29 0.78
CA TYR A 261 -5.13 6.48 0.00
C TYR A 261 -6.48 7.05 0.42
N VAL A 262 -6.64 8.35 0.28
CA VAL A 262 -7.95 9.01 0.27
C VAL A 262 -8.47 9.02 -1.17
N VAL A 263 -9.72 8.66 -1.38
CA VAL A 263 -10.40 8.87 -2.66
C VAL A 263 -10.63 10.37 -2.84
N ASN A 264 -10.35 10.90 -4.02
CA ASN A 264 -10.32 12.35 -4.25
C ASN A 264 -11.72 12.99 -4.14
N PRO A 265 -12.00 13.78 -3.09
CA PRO A 265 -13.31 14.41 -2.89
C PRO A 265 -13.62 15.48 -3.94
N ALA A 266 -12.60 16.07 -4.59
CA ALA A 266 -12.80 17.04 -5.66
C ALA A 266 -13.39 16.38 -6.92
N LYS A 267 -13.17 15.09 -7.13
CA LYS A 267 -13.78 14.30 -8.20
C LYS A 267 -15.10 13.68 -7.76
N HIS A 268 -15.24 13.35 -6.48
CA HIS A 268 -16.37 12.62 -5.92
C HIS A 268 -16.90 13.30 -4.65
N PRO A 269 -17.81 14.28 -4.76
CA PRO A 269 -18.32 15.04 -3.61
C PRO A 269 -19.02 14.19 -2.54
N GLY A 270 -19.38 12.94 -2.87
CA GLY A 270 -20.01 11.99 -1.93
C GLY A 270 -19.04 11.31 -0.96
N VAL A 271 -17.71 11.39 -1.21
CA VAL A 271 -16.66 10.80 -0.39
C VAL A 271 -16.66 11.39 1.02
N LYS A 272 -16.55 10.53 2.00
CA LYS A 272 -16.47 10.90 3.41
C LYS A 272 -15.04 11.31 3.76
N GLU A 273 -14.63 12.46 3.23
CA GLU A 273 -13.25 12.96 3.27
C GLU A 273 -12.67 13.00 4.69
N ALA A 274 -13.43 13.52 5.65
CA ALA A 274 -12.94 13.64 7.04
C ALA A 274 -12.65 12.26 7.65
N GLN A 275 -13.52 11.28 7.42
CA GLN A 275 -13.37 9.92 7.90
C GLN A 275 -12.20 9.20 7.19
N ALA A 276 -12.07 9.36 5.87
CA ALA A 276 -10.98 8.79 5.09
C ALA A 276 -9.61 9.34 5.52
N ARG A 277 -9.48 10.65 5.69
CA ARG A 277 -8.25 11.28 6.21
C ARG A 277 -7.91 10.82 7.62
N ALA A 278 -8.92 10.69 8.48
CA ALA A 278 -8.72 10.17 9.83
C ALA A 278 -8.28 8.72 9.82
N PHE A 279 -8.83 7.88 8.93
CA PHE A 279 -8.41 6.49 8.77
C PHE A 279 -6.97 6.41 8.26
N ASN A 280 -6.60 7.19 7.24
CA ASN A 280 -5.22 7.25 6.74
C ASN A 280 -4.23 7.72 7.82
N ALA A 281 -4.62 8.71 8.65
CA ALA A 281 -3.80 9.16 9.78
C ALA A 281 -3.67 8.07 10.85
N PHE A 282 -4.76 7.37 11.16
CA PHE A 282 -4.77 6.24 12.09
C PHE A 282 -3.82 5.12 11.65
N MET A 283 -3.82 4.74 10.37
CA MET A 283 -2.98 3.66 9.86
C MET A 283 -1.48 3.93 10.03
N VAL A 284 -1.05 5.20 10.03
CA VAL A 284 0.35 5.60 10.20
C VAL A 284 0.66 6.17 11.60
N ALA A 285 -0.31 6.18 12.51
CA ALA A 285 -0.10 6.63 13.87
C ALA A 285 0.83 5.68 14.66
N PRO A 286 1.70 6.19 15.55
CA PRO A 286 2.69 5.37 16.26
C PRO A 286 2.08 4.16 16.97
N GLU A 287 0.93 4.31 17.61
CA GLU A 287 0.25 3.22 18.31
C GLU A 287 -0.25 2.12 17.35
N THR A 288 -0.81 2.52 16.21
CA THR A 288 -1.23 1.57 15.17
C THR A 288 -0.03 0.86 14.55
N GLN A 289 1.05 1.60 14.28
CA GLN A 289 2.29 1.04 13.74
C GLN A 289 2.93 0.01 14.71
N LYS A 290 2.85 0.25 16.01
CA LYS A 290 3.28 -0.73 17.02
C LYS A 290 2.42 -1.99 16.97
N LEU A 291 1.10 -1.87 16.84
CA LEU A 291 0.21 -3.02 16.69
C LEU A 291 0.51 -3.82 15.43
N ILE A 292 0.78 -3.14 14.31
CA ILE A 292 1.17 -3.78 13.05
C ILE A 292 2.47 -4.56 13.23
N ALA A 293 3.50 -3.95 13.83
CA ALA A 293 4.81 -4.57 14.06
C ALA A 293 4.78 -5.77 15.02
N GLU A 294 3.77 -5.86 15.87
CA GLU A 294 3.60 -6.96 16.85
C GLU A 294 2.50 -7.94 16.43
N PHE A 295 1.81 -7.67 15.29
CA PHE A 295 0.64 -8.44 14.89
C PHE A 295 0.95 -9.91 14.73
N LYS A 296 0.28 -10.74 15.53
CA LYS A 296 0.41 -12.20 15.59
C LYS A 296 1.82 -12.75 15.86
N LYS A 297 2.75 -11.91 16.31
CA LYS A 297 4.12 -12.33 16.63
C LYS A 297 4.16 -13.43 17.70
N ALA A 298 3.33 -13.34 18.72
CA ALA A 298 3.24 -14.38 19.75
C ALA A 298 2.67 -15.71 19.21
N GLU A 299 1.91 -15.64 18.12
CA GLU A 299 1.26 -16.82 17.53
C GLU A 299 2.20 -17.56 16.56
N TYR A 300 2.98 -16.82 15.76
CA TYR A 300 3.82 -17.39 14.69
C TYR A 300 5.32 -17.29 14.95
N GLY A 301 5.76 -16.65 16.03
CA GLY A 301 7.18 -16.40 16.34
C GLY A 301 7.76 -15.18 15.64
N GLU A 302 7.08 -14.67 14.60
CA GLU A 302 7.41 -13.47 13.85
C GLU A 302 6.15 -12.65 13.56
N SER A 303 6.31 -11.34 13.34
CA SER A 303 5.19 -10.50 12.93
C SER A 303 4.81 -10.80 11.48
N LEU A 304 3.51 -10.77 11.18
CA LEU A 304 3.02 -10.92 9.81
C LEU A 304 3.28 -9.68 8.94
N PHE A 305 3.61 -8.55 9.54
CA PHE A 305 3.86 -7.28 8.86
C PHE A 305 5.00 -6.52 9.54
N VAL A 306 5.69 -5.73 8.75
CA VAL A 306 6.69 -4.75 9.20
C VAL A 306 6.07 -3.36 9.09
N ALA A 307 6.15 -2.57 10.15
CA ALA A 307 5.64 -1.20 10.19
C ALA A 307 6.59 -0.24 9.45
N ASP A 308 6.05 0.62 8.57
CA ASP A 308 6.84 1.44 7.67
C ASP A 308 6.45 2.92 7.62
N ALA A 309 5.54 3.37 8.44
CA ALA A 309 5.17 4.78 8.45
C ALA A 309 6.39 5.69 8.62
N GLY A 310 6.49 6.69 7.74
CA GLY A 310 7.61 7.63 7.74
C GLY A 310 8.88 7.16 7.04
N LYS A 311 8.94 5.91 6.56
CA LYS A 311 10.03 5.40 5.71
C LYS A 311 9.80 5.76 4.23
N LYS A 312 10.83 5.60 3.41
CA LYS A 312 10.72 5.60 1.94
C LYS A 312 10.68 4.16 1.44
N GLU A 313 9.94 3.90 0.37
CA GLU A 313 9.91 2.56 -0.24
C GLU A 313 11.31 2.08 -0.65
N SER A 314 12.19 3.01 -1.11
CA SER A 314 13.57 2.69 -1.46
C SER A 314 14.40 2.12 -0.32
N ASP A 315 13.97 2.34 0.92
CA ASP A 315 14.72 1.97 2.12
C ASP A 315 14.20 0.65 2.73
N LEU A 316 13.17 0.06 2.10
CA LEU A 316 12.58 -1.20 2.57
C LEU A 316 13.47 -2.38 2.19
N ALA A 317 13.63 -3.31 3.13
CA ALA A 317 14.35 -4.56 2.92
C ALA A 317 13.42 -5.75 3.14
N VAL A 318 13.65 -6.83 2.42
CA VAL A 318 12.97 -8.11 2.63
C VAL A 318 13.55 -8.76 3.88
N ASN A 319 12.71 -9.09 4.84
CA ASN A 319 13.10 -9.68 6.14
C ASN A 319 13.48 -11.16 6.06
#